data_2d689e2ba8ed144db13ac3400e8faf06
#
_entry.id   2d689e2ba8ed144db13ac3400e8faf06
#
_cell.length_a   1.000
_cell.length_b   1.000
_cell.length_c   1.000
_cell.angle_alpha   90.00
_cell.angle_beta   90.00
_cell.angle_gamma   90.00
#
_symmetry.space_group_name_H-M   'P 1'
#
loop_
_entity.id
_entity.type
_entity.pdbx_description
1 polymer ?
#
loop_
_entity_poly.entity_id
_entity_poly.type
_entity_poly.pdbx_seq_one_letter_code
_entity_poly.pdbx_strand_id
1 'polypeptide(L)'
;MGGVFIVFEGGDGVGKTTQVELLCEWLADAGHEVVKTFEPGDSTVGAMIRHIVLDPATGEMSPRAEALLYAADKAQHIFSVVGPALRRGAVVVCDRYVDSMLAYQGGGRVLQLEDVERIARWATEDLQPDLIVVLDAELSDGVHAKSTKDRLESAGDLFHERTRLFFLDLARRAPERYLVLNARASREEIAAQVAARAAPLLSAVARQ
;
A
#
# COMPACT_ATOMS: atom_id res chain seq x y z
N MET A 1 3.01 -6.77 -18.95
CA MET A 1 2.43 -5.42 -18.97
C MET A 1 3.58 -4.44 -19.15
N GLY A 2 3.38 -3.34 -19.92
CA GLY A 2 4.48 -2.43 -20.25
C GLY A 2 4.79 -1.34 -19.19
N GLY A 3 4.01 -1.23 -18.14
CA GLY A 3 4.21 -0.23 -17.07
C GLY A 3 4.92 -0.80 -15.83
N VAL A 4 5.25 0.06 -14.88
CA VAL A 4 5.86 -0.29 -13.58
C VAL A 4 4.87 -0.01 -12.45
N PHE A 5 4.75 -0.93 -11.50
CA PHE A 5 3.87 -0.80 -10.35
C PHE A 5 4.68 -0.72 -9.05
N ILE A 6 4.65 0.44 -8.39
CA ILE A 6 5.35 0.72 -7.13
C ILE A 6 4.32 0.99 -6.04
N VAL A 7 4.49 0.34 -4.89
CA VAL A 7 3.58 0.45 -3.75
C VAL A 7 4.33 0.93 -2.52
N PHE A 8 3.70 1.81 -1.74
CA PHE A 8 4.19 2.20 -0.42
C PHE A 8 3.33 1.57 0.67
N GLU A 9 3.99 0.94 1.64
CA GLU A 9 3.39 0.26 2.77
C GLU A 9 4.00 0.73 4.10
N GLY A 10 3.38 0.38 5.21
CA GLY A 10 3.78 0.77 6.55
C GLY A 10 2.63 1.32 7.37
N GLY A 11 2.88 1.62 8.65
CA GLY A 11 1.91 2.16 9.59
C GLY A 11 1.28 3.49 9.18
N ASP A 12 0.31 3.96 9.96
CA ASP A 12 -0.29 5.27 9.72
C ASP A 12 0.62 6.40 10.22
N GLY A 13 0.67 7.51 9.47
CA GLY A 13 1.48 8.67 9.83
C GLY A 13 2.99 8.56 9.60
N VAL A 14 3.51 7.44 9.08
CA VAL A 14 4.96 7.22 8.84
C VAL A 14 5.53 8.01 7.65
N GLY A 15 4.72 8.80 6.95
CA GLY A 15 5.19 9.65 5.84
C GLY A 15 5.03 9.04 4.44
N LYS A 16 4.24 7.97 4.27
CA LYS A 16 3.99 7.34 2.95
C LYS A 16 3.54 8.34 1.89
N THR A 17 2.51 9.13 2.18
CA THR A 17 1.95 10.09 1.23
C THR A 17 2.99 11.10 0.75
N THR A 18 3.86 11.59 1.65
CA THR A 18 4.96 12.49 1.28
C THR A 18 5.95 11.81 0.34
N GLN A 19 6.30 10.56 0.59
CA GLN A 19 7.25 9.82 -0.26
C GLN A 19 6.63 9.42 -1.61
N VAL A 20 5.33 9.11 -1.63
CA VAL A 20 4.57 8.93 -2.87
C VAL A 20 4.63 10.20 -3.74
N GLU A 21 4.43 11.37 -3.14
CA GLU A 21 4.49 12.67 -3.84
C GLU A 21 5.88 12.92 -4.42
N LEU A 22 6.93 12.79 -3.60
CA LEU A 22 8.31 12.98 -4.04
C LEU A 22 8.73 12.02 -5.15
N LEU A 23 8.30 10.75 -5.07
CA LEU A 23 8.56 9.79 -6.15
C LEU A 23 7.82 10.16 -7.43
N CYS A 24 6.54 10.58 -7.34
CA CYS A 24 5.77 11.00 -8.50
C CYS A 24 6.38 12.24 -9.20
N GLU A 25 6.86 13.21 -8.43
CA GLU A 25 7.55 14.39 -8.96
C GLU A 25 8.84 13.98 -9.68
N TRP A 26 9.69 13.16 -9.05
CA TRP A 26 10.92 12.66 -9.65
C TRP A 26 10.68 11.88 -10.95
N LEU A 27 9.64 11.04 -11.00
CA LEU A 27 9.27 10.27 -12.19
C LEU A 27 8.77 11.19 -13.32
N ALA A 28 7.97 12.20 -12.98
CA ALA A 28 7.44 13.16 -13.94
C ALA A 28 8.57 14.03 -14.55
N ASP A 29 9.50 14.49 -13.72
CA ASP A 29 10.70 15.23 -14.15
C ASP A 29 11.60 14.38 -15.07
N ALA A 30 11.62 13.06 -14.87
CA ALA A 30 12.30 12.11 -15.76
C ALA A 30 11.53 11.79 -17.05
N GLY A 31 10.33 12.38 -17.24
CA GLY A 31 9.51 12.24 -18.45
C GLY A 31 8.61 11.01 -18.52
N HIS A 32 8.39 10.33 -17.40
CA HIS A 32 7.45 9.20 -17.32
C HIS A 32 6.00 9.66 -17.18
N GLU A 33 5.05 8.91 -17.78
CA GLU A 33 3.64 9.02 -17.43
C GLU A 33 3.44 8.41 -16.04
N VAL A 34 2.93 9.19 -15.09
CA VAL A 34 2.75 8.76 -13.70
C VAL A 34 1.27 8.74 -13.32
N VAL A 35 0.82 7.66 -12.71
CA VAL A 35 -0.49 7.55 -12.08
C VAL A 35 -0.28 7.40 -10.58
N LYS A 36 -0.56 8.49 -9.83
CA LYS A 36 -0.61 8.47 -8.36
C LYS A 36 -1.98 7.98 -7.92
N THR A 37 -2.02 6.99 -7.04
CA THR A 37 -3.25 6.38 -6.55
C THR A 37 -3.09 5.87 -5.12
N PHE A 38 -4.19 5.39 -4.50
CA PHE A 38 -4.19 4.89 -3.13
C PHE A 38 -5.30 3.86 -2.90
N GLU A 39 -5.15 3.04 -1.88
CA GLU A 39 -6.16 2.11 -1.41
C GLU A 39 -6.39 2.23 0.11
N PRO A 40 -7.64 2.07 0.57
CA PRO A 40 -8.85 1.95 -0.25
C PRO A 40 -9.34 3.32 -0.71
N GLY A 41 -10.06 3.36 -1.88
CA GLY A 41 -10.93 4.48 -2.17
C GLY A 41 -10.71 5.26 -3.47
N ASP A 42 -9.66 4.98 -4.25
CA ASP A 42 -9.36 5.76 -5.47
C ASP A 42 -10.11 5.25 -6.71
N SER A 43 -11.41 5.10 -6.55
CA SER A 43 -12.39 4.87 -7.60
C SER A 43 -13.77 5.25 -7.08
N THR A 44 -14.77 5.44 -7.96
CA THR A 44 -16.13 5.79 -7.52
C THR A 44 -16.71 4.75 -6.56
N VAL A 45 -16.59 3.47 -6.87
CA VAL A 45 -17.04 2.38 -5.99
C VAL A 45 -16.13 2.27 -4.76
N GLY A 46 -14.81 2.41 -4.96
CA GLY A 46 -13.83 2.39 -3.86
C GLY A 46 -14.07 3.49 -2.82
N ALA A 47 -14.46 4.70 -3.24
CA ALA A 47 -14.80 5.78 -2.32
C ALA A 47 -15.98 5.43 -1.41
N MET A 48 -17.00 4.74 -1.93
CA MET A 48 -18.13 4.24 -1.15
C MET A 48 -17.67 3.17 -0.15
N ILE A 49 -16.83 2.22 -0.61
CA ILE A 49 -16.26 1.18 0.25
C ILE A 49 -15.41 1.80 1.35
N ARG A 50 -14.53 2.77 1.01
CA ARG A 50 -13.70 3.50 1.97
C ARG A 50 -14.54 4.12 3.09
N HIS A 51 -15.64 4.78 2.72
CA HIS A 51 -16.56 5.34 3.71
C HIS A 51 -17.09 4.27 4.66
N ILE A 52 -17.53 3.12 4.15
CA ILE A 52 -18.05 2.03 4.97
C ILE A 52 -16.96 1.47 5.91
N VAL A 53 -15.74 1.21 5.41
CA VAL A 53 -14.71 0.50 6.20
C VAL A 53 -13.98 1.39 7.19
N LEU A 54 -13.94 2.71 6.98
CA LEU A 54 -13.22 3.65 7.85
C LEU A 54 -14.11 4.47 8.78
N ASP A 55 -15.39 4.69 8.43
CA ASP A 55 -16.28 5.50 9.23
C ASP A 55 -16.64 4.79 10.55
N PRO A 56 -16.33 5.39 11.72
CA PRO A 56 -16.77 4.85 13.02
C PRO A 56 -18.30 4.69 13.14
N ALA A 57 -19.08 5.51 12.41
CA ALA A 57 -20.54 5.44 12.41
C ALA A 57 -21.09 4.14 11.77
N THR A 58 -20.27 3.43 10.98
CA THR A 58 -20.64 2.10 10.45
C THR A 58 -20.85 1.07 11.56
N GLY A 59 -20.24 1.30 12.75
CA GLY A 59 -20.37 0.40 13.87
C GLY A 59 -19.53 -0.87 13.76
N GLU A 60 -19.95 -1.93 14.45
CA GLU A 60 -19.24 -3.21 14.44
C GLU A 60 -19.41 -3.93 13.09
N MET A 61 -18.30 -4.40 12.54
CA MET A 61 -18.28 -5.15 11.29
C MET A 61 -17.62 -6.50 11.51
N SER A 62 -18.22 -7.58 10.98
CA SER A 62 -17.55 -8.88 11.06
C SER A 62 -16.23 -8.87 10.30
N PRO A 63 -15.19 -9.57 10.79
CA PRO A 63 -13.87 -9.59 10.11
C PRO A 63 -13.95 -10.05 8.65
N ARG A 64 -14.83 -10.99 8.33
CA ARG A 64 -15.04 -11.45 6.94
C ARG A 64 -15.67 -10.39 6.06
N ALA A 65 -16.67 -9.63 6.56
CA ALA A 65 -17.28 -8.53 5.80
C ALA A 65 -16.24 -7.44 5.51
N GLU A 66 -15.42 -7.10 6.50
CA GLU A 66 -14.32 -6.14 6.36
C GLU A 66 -13.33 -6.59 5.27
N ALA A 67 -12.83 -7.82 5.33
CA ALA A 67 -11.90 -8.36 4.35
C ALA A 67 -12.50 -8.39 2.93
N LEU A 68 -13.77 -8.77 2.78
CA LEU A 68 -14.45 -8.79 1.48
C LEU A 68 -14.65 -7.38 0.91
N LEU A 69 -14.91 -6.37 1.73
CA LEU A 69 -15.00 -4.97 1.29
C LEU A 69 -13.65 -4.46 0.81
N TYR A 70 -12.54 -4.73 1.53
CA TYR A 70 -11.20 -4.38 1.05
C TYR A 70 -10.84 -5.12 -0.24
N ALA A 71 -11.23 -6.38 -0.39
CA ALA A 71 -11.03 -7.12 -1.64
C ALA A 71 -11.85 -6.53 -2.79
N ALA A 72 -13.09 -6.12 -2.55
CA ALA A 72 -13.94 -5.48 -3.56
C ALA A 72 -13.37 -4.13 -4.02
N ASP A 73 -12.83 -3.32 -3.09
CA ASP A 73 -12.11 -2.09 -3.43
C ASP A 73 -10.93 -2.38 -4.37
N LYS A 74 -10.08 -3.36 -4.02
CA LYS A 74 -8.93 -3.76 -4.83
C LYS A 74 -9.33 -4.20 -6.23
N ALA A 75 -10.34 -5.06 -6.35
CA ALA A 75 -10.82 -5.54 -7.64
C ALA A 75 -11.29 -4.38 -8.52
N GLN A 76 -12.04 -3.44 -7.97
CA GLN A 76 -12.49 -2.25 -8.70
C GLN A 76 -11.32 -1.32 -9.07
N HIS A 77 -10.35 -1.15 -8.17
CA HIS A 77 -9.18 -0.31 -8.38
C HIS A 77 -8.30 -0.86 -9.50
N ILE A 78 -8.01 -2.17 -9.48
CA ILE A 78 -7.27 -2.84 -10.58
C ILE A 78 -8.01 -2.67 -11.91
N PHE A 79 -9.31 -2.90 -11.94
CA PHE A 79 -10.11 -2.80 -13.14
C PHE A 79 -10.11 -1.40 -13.75
N SER A 80 -10.31 -0.36 -12.92
CA SER A 80 -10.58 1.00 -13.40
C SER A 80 -9.37 1.93 -13.43
N VAL A 81 -8.32 1.67 -12.64
CA VAL A 81 -7.17 2.57 -12.47
C VAL A 81 -5.86 1.89 -12.82
N VAL A 82 -5.44 0.90 -12.02
CA VAL A 82 -4.09 0.32 -12.11
C VAL A 82 -3.88 -0.44 -13.42
N GLY A 83 -4.77 -1.36 -13.75
CA GLY A 83 -4.66 -2.18 -14.95
C GLY A 83 -4.61 -1.37 -16.26
N PRO A 84 -5.54 -0.41 -16.48
CA PRO A 84 -5.46 0.48 -17.64
C PRO A 84 -4.17 1.30 -17.70
N ALA A 85 -3.67 1.81 -16.56
CA ALA A 85 -2.43 2.57 -16.51
C ALA A 85 -1.21 1.72 -16.89
N LEU A 86 -1.07 0.54 -16.31
CA LEU A 86 0.03 -0.39 -16.62
C LEU A 86 0.01 -0.86 -18.09
N ARG A 87 -1.19 -1.08 -18.66
CA ARG A 87 -1.30 -1.49 -20.08
C ARG A 87 -0.82 -0.43 -21.06
N ARG A 88 -0.95 0.86 -20.74
CA ARG A 88 -0.45 1.95 -21.59
C ARG A 88 0.99 2.37 -21.28
N GLY A 89 1.68 1.64 -20.37
CA GLY A 89 3.09 1.86 -20.07
C GLY A 89 3.36 2.90 -18.96
N ALA A 90 2.33 3.35 -18.23
CA ALA A 90 2.50 4.30 -17.14
C ALA A 90 3.21 3.68 -15.94
N VAL A 91 3.86 4.52 -15.13
CA VAL A 91 4.33 4.14 -13.79
C VAL A 91 3.19 4.42 -12.80
N VAL A 92 2.71 3.38 -12.15
CA VAL A 92 1.69 3.49 -11.10
C VAL A 92 2.36 3.52 -9.74
N VAL A 93 2.08 4.56 -8.95
CA VAL A 93 2.56 4.72 -7.58
C VAL A 93 1.36 4.71 -6.64
N CYS A 94 1.26 3.70 -5.79
CA CYS A 94 0.10 3.46 -4.93
C CYS A 94 0.45 3.55 -3.45
N ASP A 95 -0.33 4.30 -2.67
CA ASP A 95 -0.28 4.30 -1.20
C ASP A 95 -1.18 3.17 -0.71
N ARG A 96 -0.59 2.09 -0.22
CA ARG A 96 -1.16 0.79 0.21
C ARG A 96 -1.66 -0.09 -0.94
N TYR A 97 -1.58 -1.40 -0.71
CA TYR A 97 -2.07 -2.44 -1.61
C TYR A 97 -2.42 -3.73 -0.86
N VAL A 98 -2.07 -4.89 -1.42
CA VAL A 98 -2.39 -6.22 -0.86
C VAL A 98 -1.77 -6.43 0.52
N ASP A 99 -0.53 -5.99 0.74
CA ASP A 99 0.17 -6.22 2.01
C ASP A 99 -0.55 -5.56 3.19
N SER A 100 -1.13 -4.36 2.99
CA SER A 100 -2.02 -3.76 3.98
C SER A 100 -3.20 -4.68 4.31
N MET A 101 -3.88 -5.27 3.32
CA MET A 101 -4.99 -6.18 3.57
C MET A 101 -4.52 -7.43 4.35
N LEU A 102 -3.38 -8.01 3.99
CA LEU A 102 -2.81 -9.16 4.70
C LEU A 102 -2.44 -8.81 6.14
N ALA A 103 -1.80 -7.65 6.34
CA ALA A 103 -1.35 -7.21 7.65
C ALA A 103 -2.52 -6.86 8.58
N TYR A 104 -3.52 -6.15 8.08
CA TYR A 104 -4.63 -5.66 8.91
C TYR A 104 -5.74 -6.71 9.08
N GLN A 105 -6.17 -7.42 8.04
CA GLN A 105 -7.25 -8.40 8.10
C GLN A 105 -6.77 -9.82 8.41
N GLY A 106 -5.54 -10.18 8.00
CA GLY A 106 -4.91 -11.47 8.32
C GLY A 106 -4.15 -11.43 9.63
N GLY A 107 -3.01 -10.76 9.68
CA GLY A 107 -2.12 -10.71 10.85
C GLY A 107 -2.69 -9.99 12.07
N GLY A 108 -3.52 -8.95 11.87
CA GLY A 108 -4.14 -8.15 12.93
C GLY A 108 -5.48 -8.67 13.45
N ARG A 109 -6.19 -9.51 12.69
CA ARG A 109 -7.54 -10.03 13.01
C ARG A 109 -7.53 -11.55 13.23
N VAL A 110 -8.71 -12.12 13.47
CA VAL A 110 -8.91 -13.56 13.78
C VAL A 110 -9.06 -14.42 12.50
N LEU A 111 -8.81 -13.85 11.31
CA LEU A 111 -8.93 -14.60 10.06
C LEU A 111 -7.67 -15.43 9.80
N GLN A 112 -7.87 -16.57 9.12
CA GLN A 112 -6.74 -17.35 8.64
C GLN A 112 -6.05 -16.59 7.49
N LEU A 113 -4.74 -16.45 7.57
CA LEU A 113 -3.96 -15.68 6.59
C LEU A 113 -4.14 -16.21 5.16
N GLU A 114 -4.17 -17.53 5.02
CA GLU A 114 -4.34 -18.22 3.74
C GLU A 114 -5.68 -17.89 3.06
N ASP A 115 -6.75 -17.67 3.84
CA ASP A 115 -8.05 -17.27 3.30
C ASP A 115 -7.99 -15.82 2.79
N VAL A 116 -7.35 -14.92 3.54
CA VAL A 116 -7.17 -13.52 3.14
C VAL A 116 -6.29 -13.42 1.89
N GLU A 117 -5.20 -14.19 1.83
CA GLU A 117 -4.32 -14.26 0.64
C GLU A 117 -5.07 -14.72 -0.61
N ARG A 118 -5.86 -15.80 -0.50
CA ARG A 118 -6.65 -16.32 -1.65
C ARG A 118 -7.64 -15.29 -2.17
N ILE A 119 -8.34 -14.60 -1.25
CA ILE A 119 -9.29 -13.55 -1.62
C ILE A 119 -8.57 -12.35 -2.26
N ALA A 120 -7.45 -11.91 -1.69
CA ALA A 120 -6.66 -10.82 -2.22
C ALA A 120 -6.14 -11.13 -3.64
N ARG A 121 -5.55 -12.31 -3.84
CA ARG A 121 -5.07 -12.77 -5.15
C ARG A 121 -6.17 -12.84 -6.20
N TRP A 122 -7.30 -13.40 -5.83
CA TRP A 122 -8.46 -13.43 -6.74
C TRP A 122 -8.95 -12.04 -7.11
N ALA A 123 -9.04 -11.13 -6.13
CA ALA A 123 -9.49 -9.76 -6.33
C ALA A 123 -8.53 -8.93 -7.20
N THR A 124 -7.24 -9.21 -7.13
CA THR A 124 -6.20 -8.47 -7.86
C THR A 124 -5.72 -9.17 -9.14
N GLU A 125 -6.35 -10.28 -9.53
CA GLU A 125 -5.92 -11.09 -10.69
C GLU A 125 -4.41 -11.46 -10.58
N ASP A 126 -3.94 -11.75 -9.36
CA ASP A 126 -2.54 -12.02 -9.03
C ASP A 126 -1.54 -10.90 -9.44
N LEU A 127 -2.00 -9.68 -9.68
CA LEU A 127 -1.13 -8.55 -9.99
C LEU A 127 -0.20 -8.26 -8.80
N GLN A 128 1.10 -8.37 -9.04
CA GLN A 128 2.14 -8.10 -8.04
C GLN A 128 2.84 -6.78 -8.35
N PRO A 129 3.16 -5.96 -7.34
CA PRO A 129 4.04 -4.80 -7.53
C PRO A 129 5.46 -5.21 -7.92
N ASP A 130 6.11 -4.39 -8.76
CA ASP A 130 7.52 -4.51 -9.09
C ASP A 130 8.43 -4.08 -7.93
N LEU A 131 7.93 -3.13 -7.10
CA LEU A 131 8.61 -2.65 -5.91
C LEU A 131 7.59 -2.33 -4.81
N ILE A 132 7.88 -2.80 -3.60
CA ILE A 132 7.15 -2.44 -2.38
C ILE A 132 8.10 -1.71 -1.44
N VAL A 133 7.80 -0.45 -1.13
CA VAL A 133 8.54 0.37 -0.19
C VAL A 133 7.85 0.33 1.16
N VAL A 134 8.47 -0.25 2.16
CA VAL A 134 7.97 -0.29 3.53
C VAL A 134 8.64 0.81 4.34
N LEU A 135 7.86 1.78 4.83
CA LEU A 135 8.32 2.77 5.78
C LEU A 135 8.12 2.23 7.19
N ASP A 136 9.21 1.85 7.84
CA ASP A 136 9.22 1.26 9.17
C ASP A 136 9.45 2.32 10.25
N ALA A 137 8.54 2.37 11.25
CA ALA A 137 8.68 3.18 12.45
C ALA A 137 8.18 2.40 13.67
N GLU A 138 8.89 2.48 14.79
CA GLU A 138 8.44 1.92 16.05
C GLU A 138 7.31 2.75 16.67
N LEU A 139 6.41 2.10 17.42
CA LEU A 139 5.28 2.75 18.09
C LEU A 139 5.72 3.84 19.08
N SER A 140 6.88 3.66 19.73
CA SER A 140 7.48 4.63 20.65
C SER A 140 7.80 5.98 20.01
N ASP A 141 7.74 6.06 18.69
CA ASP A 141 8.21 7.18 17.91
C ASP A 141 7.23 8.35 17.80
N GLY A 142 6.06 8.25 18.42
CA GLY A 142 5.05 9.35 18.45
C GLY A 142 4.41 9.63 17.08
N VAL A 143 4.63 8.76 16.09
CA VAL A 143 4.18 8.92 14.70
C VAL A 143 2.65 8.79 14.58
N HIS A 144 1.97 8.24 15.58
CA HIS A 144 0.54 7.92 15.56
C HIS A 144 -0.39 8.99 16.16
N ALA A 145 0.11 10.22 16.36
CA ALA A 145 -0.66 11.29 17.01
C ALA A 145 -1.57 12.03 16.02
N LYS A 146 -2.58 11.36 15.44
CA LYS A 146 -3.72 12.04 14.82
C LYS A 146 -4.80 12.37 15.84
N SER A 147 -5.39 13.56 15.74
CA SER A 147 -6.46 14.04 16.62
C SER A 147 -7.79 13.29 16.45
N THR A 148 -8.02 12.71 15.29
CA THR A 148 -9.19 11.88 14.95
C THR A 148 -8.71 10.54 14.39
N LYS A 149 -8.97 9.47 15.15
CA LYS A 149 -8.64 8.10 14.74
C LYS A 149 -9.81 7.50 13.96
N ASP A 150 -9.51 6.88 12.82
CA ASP A 150 -10.48 6.05 12.14
C ASP A 150 -10.70 4.69 12.86
N ARG A 151 -11.55 3.85 12.30
CA ARG A 151 -11.92 2.56 12.91
C ARG A 151 -10.73 1.60 13.06
N LEU A 152 -9.75 1.63 12.16
CA LEU A 152 -8.54 0.80 12.23
C LEU A 152 -7.47 1.42 13.13
N GLU A 153 -7.27 2.74 13.05
CA GLU A 153 -6.33 3.47 13.92
C GLU A 153 -6.71 3.35 15.42
N SER A 154 -7.97 3.04 15.71
CA SER A 154 -8.49 2.84 17.10
C SER A 154 -8.23 1.42 17.65
N ALA A 155 -7.62 0.50 16.89
CA ALA A 155 -7.48 -0.91 17.26
C ALA A 155 -6.43 -1.20 18.35
N GLY A 156 -5.65 -0.20 18.78
CA GLY A 156 -4.69 -0.28 19.88
C GLY A 156 -3.26 -0.66 19.50
N ASP A 157 -2.33 -0.38 20.40
CA ASP A 157 -0.88 -0.47 20.11
C ASP A 157 -0.39 -1.88 19.75
N LEU A 158 -0.91 -2.91 20.39
CA LEU A 158 -0.57 -4.30 20.07
C LEU A 158 -0.97 -4.71 18.65
N PHE A 159 -2.07 -4.16 18.14
CA PHE A 159 -2.50 -4.40 16.78
C PHE A 159 -1.54 -3.73 15.78
N HIS A 160 -1.15 -2.50 16.02
CA HIS A 160 -0.22 -1.76 15.17
C HIS A 160 1.17 -2.39 15.16
N GLU A 161 1.68 -2.87 16.31
CA GLU A 161 2.96 -3.56 16.37
C GLU A 161 2.94 -4.90 15.61
N ARG A 162 1.85 -5.68 15.72
CA ARG A 162 1.69 -6.92 14.92
C ARG A 162 1.67 -6.61 13.43
N THR A 163 0.95 -5.57 13.03
CA THR A 163 0.88 -5.11 11.63
C THR A 163 2.27 -4.71 11.12
N ARG A 164 3.03 -3.94 11.91
CA ARG A 164 4.41 -3.56 11.60
C ARG A 164 5.30 -4.77 11.40
N LEU A 165 5.32 -5.69 12.36
CA LEU A 165 6.13 -6.92 12.30
C LEU A 165 5.73 -7.80 11.12
N PHE A 166 4.47 -7.80 10.72
CA PHE A 166 3.99 -8.53 9.56
C PHE A 166 4.57 -7.96 8.25
N PHE A 167 4.59 -6.64 8.05
CA PHE A 167 5.25 -6.02 6.90
C PHE A 167 6.74 -6.39 6.83
N LEU A 168 7.45 -6.37 7.96
CA LEU A 168 8.86 -6.74 8.02
C LEU A 168 9.08 -8.23 7.71
N ASP A 169 8.15 -9.09 8.08
CA ASP A 169 8.22 -10.52 7.76
C ASP A 169 7.99 -10.76 6.26
N LEU A 170 7.01 -10.09 5.63
CA LEU A 170 6.82 -10.13 4.17
C LEU A 170 8.08 -9.68 3.43
N ALA A 171 8.68 -8.57 3.86
CA ALA A 171 9.91 -8.06 3.25
C ALA A 171 11.09 -9.04 3.37
N ARG A 172 11.22 -9.75 4.49
CA ARG A 172 12.25 -10.77 4.66
C ARG A 172 12.07 -11.99 3.75
N ARG A 173 10.82 -12.33 3.40
CA ARG A 173 10.51 -13.48 2.53
C ARG A 173 10.76 -13.22 1.04
N ALA A 174 10.76 -11.95 0.61
CA ALA A 174 10.93 -11.57 -0.79
C ALA A 174 11.80 -10.30 -0.95
N PRO A 175 13.06 -10.31 -0.44
CA PRO A 175 13.88 -9.10 -0.35
C PRO A 175 14.16 -8.43 -1.70
N GLU A 176 14.05 -9.16 -2.80
CA GLU A 176 14.22 -8.63 -4.15
C GLU A 176 13.11 -7.64 -4.56
N ARG A 177 11.91 -7.76 -3.97
CA ARG A 177 10.75 -6.89 -4.26
C ARG A 177 10.55 -5.80 -3.22
N TYR A 178 11.17 -5.92 -2.04
CA TYR A 178 10.95 -4.99 -0.95
C TYR A 178 12.15 -4.06 -0.74
N LEU A 179 11.83 -2.82 -0.38
CA LEU A 179 12.76 -1.84 0.16
C LEU A 179 12.24 -1.38 1.52
N VAL A 180 12.89 -1.79 2.59
CA VAL A 180 12.53 -1.39 3.95
C VAL A 180 13.38 -0.20 4.36
N LEU A 181 12.76 0.92 4.72
CA LEU A 181 13.40 2.16 5.08
C LEU A 181 12.94 2.64 6.46
N ASN A 182 13.89 3.16 7.24
CA ASN A 182 13.57 3.80 8.51
C ASN A 182 12.81 5.11 8.24
N ALA A 183 11.55 5.18 8.67
CA ALA A 183 10.70 6.35 8.49
C ALA A 183 11.18 7.60 9.24
N ARG A 184 12.18 7.49 10.12
CA ARG A 184 12.83 8.60 10.84
C ARG A 184 13.99 9.25 10.09
N ALA A 185 14.47 8.63 9.01
CA ALA A 185 15.44 9.27 8.13
C ALA A 185 14.84 10.56 7.52
N SER A 186 15.66 11.45 7.05
CA SER A 186 15.16 12.65 6.38
C SER A 186 14.33 12.30 5.13
N ARG A 187 13.42 13.19 4.77
CA ARG A 187 12.57 12.99 3.57
C ARG A 187 13.43 12.79 2.33
N GLU A 188 14.51 13.55 2.23
CA GLU A 188 15.45 13.56 1.12
C GLU A 188 16.24 12.24 1.05
N GLU A 189 16.69 11.71 2.19
CA GLU A 189 17.38 10.42 2.27
C GLU A 189 16.47 9.27 1.86
N ILE A 190 15.21 9.26 2.33
CA ILE A 190 14.23 8.24 1.95
C ILE A 190 13.95 8.35 0.45
N ALA A 191 13.65 9.55 -0.06
CA ALA A 191 13.36 9.77 -1.47
C ALA A 191 14.52 9.34 -2.38
N ALA A 192 15.77 9.65 -2.01
CA ALA A 192 16.95 9.25 -2.78
C ALA A 192 17.10 7.72 -2.85
N GLN A 193 16.85 7.00 -1.74
CA GLN A 193 16.92 5.53 -1.72
C GLN A 193 15.78 4.91 -2.55
N VAL A 194 14.57 5.46 -2.48
CA VAL A 194 13.43 5.02 -3.29
C VAL A 194 13.72 5.22 -4.78
N ALA A 195 14.18 6.40 -5.18
CA ALA A 195 14.54 6.70 -6.56
C ALA A 195 15.64 5.77 -7.09
N ALA A 196 16.70 5.55 -6.30
CA ALA A 196 17.79 4.64 -6.66
C ALA A 196 17.30 3.20 -6.86
N ARG A 197 16.32 2.74 -6.07
CA ARG A 197 15.74 1.39 -6.19
C ARG A 197 14.75 1.28 -7.35
N ALA A 198 14.04 2.36 -7.71
CA ALA A 198 13.09 2.42 -8.81
C ALA A 198 13.77 2.54 -10.19
N ALA A 199 14.87 3.27 -10.30
CA ALA A 199 15.53 3.58 -11.59
C ALA A 199 15.84 2.34 -12.47
N PRO A 200 16.35 1.21 -11.96
CA PRO A 200 16.57 0.01 -12.76
C PRO A 200 15.30 -0.57 -13.37
N LEU A 201 14.15 -0.48 -12.67
CA LEU A 201 12.86 -1.00 -13.13
C LEU A 201 12.37 -0.22 -14.35
N LEU A 202 12.52 1.10 -14.32
CA LEU A 202 12.15 1.99 -15.43
C LEU A 202 12.99 1.73 -16.67
N SER A 203 14.28 1.48 -16.52
CA SER A 203 15.20 1.18 -17.62
C SER A 203 14.91 -0.17 -18.30
N ALA A 204 14.32 -1.12 -17.58
CA ALA A 204 13.94 -2.42 -18.13
C ALA A 204 12.72 -2.32 -19.05
N VAL A 205 11.76 -1.44 -18.73
CA VAL A 205 10.54 -1.22 -19.52
C VAL A 205 10.83 -0.44 -20.80
N ALA A 206 11.73 0.55 -20.76
CA ALA A 206 12.12 1.34 -21.93
C ALA A 206 12.83 0.54 -23.03
N ARG A 207 13.22 -0.71 -22.78
CA ARG A 207 13.93 -1.60 -23.72
C ARG A 207 13.04 -2.67 -24.36
N GLN A 208 11.76 -2.74 -24.02
CA GLN A 208 10.77 -3.65 -24.61
C GLN A 208 9.89 -2.93 -25.63
#